data_935e921f3366b5da33db2c3b2af20410
#
_entry.id   935e921f3366b5da33db2c3b2af20410
#
_cell.length_a   1.000
_cell.length_b   1.000
_cell.length_c   1.000
_cell.angle_alpha   90.00
_cell.angle_beta   90.00
_cell.angle_gamma   90.00
#
_symmetry.space_group_name_H-M   'P 1'
#
loop_
_entity.id
_entity.type
_entity.pdbx_description
1 polymer ?
#
loop_
_entity_poly.entity_id
_entity_poly.type
_entity_poly.pdbx_seq_one_letter_code
_entity_poly.pdbx_strand_id
1 'polypeptide(L)'
;MNKTKAEIVFQVGMVVQDVEKTIENLKTYFELDEESIVIKSTKEKAQQGIVTENKYNGVPVEFYIKTARLNFGGIDFEYIEPLCKEGGDPYSDWLNIHGQGIHHINMKLEDRSVIDSIMAEKGIPPHVFSRTGDLKLETYDFRYLFGFIAELGDMVVGPMAETYYE
;
A
#
# COMPACT_ATOMS: atom_id res chain seq x y z
N MET A 1 -10.13 24.93 10.23
CA MET A 1 -9.81 23.70 9.49
C MET A 1 -10.05 22.53 10.45
N ASN A 2 -10.93 21.61 10.09
CA ASN A 2 -11.17 20.42 10.90
C ASN A 2 -9.89 19.55 10.92
N LYS A 3 -9.72 18.80 12.00
CA LYS A 3 -8.59 17.87 12.18
C LYS A 3 -9.16 16.50 12.53
N THR A 4 -8.46 15.44 12.14
CA THR A 4 -8.76 14.08 12.54
C THR A 4 -7.60 13.50 13.34
N LYS A 5 -7.88 12.51 14.16
CA LYS A 5 -6.88 11.79 14.95
C LYS A 5 -6.40 10.57 14.19
N ALA A 6 -5.10 10.35 14.15
CA ALA A 6 -4.54 9.05 13.77
C ALA A 6 -4.72 8.10 14.95
N GLU A 7 -5.46 7.02 14.76
CA GLU A 7 -5.70 6.02 15.80
C GLU A 7 -4.55 5.05 15.91
N ILE A 8 -4.08 4.55 14.75
CA ILE A 8 -3.02 3.56 14.69
C ILE A 8 -2.29 3.65 13.34
N VAL A 9 -0.98 3.41 13.38
CA VAL A 9 -0.16 3.06 12.22
C VAL A 9 0.08 1.55 12.31
N PHE A 10 -0.39 0.80 11.34
CA PHE A 10 -0.36 -0.66 11.41
C PHE A 10 0.43 -1.36 10.31
N GLN A 11 0.78 -0.64 9.23
CA GLN A 11 1.52 -1.22 8.12
C GLN A 11 2.59 -0.27 7.59
N VAL A 12 3.69 -0.86 7.14
CA VAL A 12 4.73 -0.19 6.36
C VAL A 12 4.84 -0.88 5.00
N GLY A 13 4.55 -0.13 3.94
CA GLY A 13 4.69 -0.59 2.55
C GLY A 13 6.05 -0.24 1.97
N MET A 14 6.72 -1.21 1.37
CA MET A 14 8.04 -1.06 0.76
C MET A 14 8.01 -1.54 -0.68
N VAL A 15 8.57 -0.76 -1.59
CA VAL A 15 8.76 -1.20 -2.98
C VAL A 15 10.09 -1.91 -3.10
N VAL A 16 10.08 -3.09 -3.73
CA VAL A 16 11.25 -3.95 -3.93
C VAL A 16 11.33 -4.47 -5.36
N GLN A 17 12.51 -4.93 -5.77
CA GLN A 17 12.70 -5.48 -7.12
C GLN A 17 12.16 -6.90 -7.27
N ASP A 18 12.18 -7.68 -6.19
CA ASP A 18 11.84 -9.09 -6.15
C ASP A 18 11.37 -9.44 -4.74
N VAL A 19 10.11 -9.80 -4.62
CA VAL A 19 9.45 -10.12 -3.36
C VAL A 19 10.00 -11.41 -2.74
N GLU A 20 10.15 -12.47 -3.53
CA GLU A 20 10.64 -13.76 -3.03
C GLU A 20 12.07 -13.62 -2.51
N LYS A 21 12.92 -12.96 -3.30
CA LYS A 21 14.31 -12.70 -2.89
C LYS A 21 14.39 -11.87 -1.62
N THR A 22 13.48 -10.92 -1.45
CA THR A 22 13.40 -10.11 -0.23
C THR A 22 13.05 -10.97 0.98
N ILE A 23 12.06 -11.87 0.86
CA ILE A 23 11.68 -12.80 1.94
C ILE A 23 12.82 -13.77 2.27
N GLU A 24 13.52 -14.33 1.27
CA GLU A 24 14.70 -15.16 1.48
C GLU A 24 15.80 -14.42 2.25
N ASN A 25 16.06 -13.17 1.88
CA ASN A 25 17.03 -12.33 2.58
C ASN A 25 16.62 -12.08 4.04
N LEU A 26 15.35 -11.76 4.30
CA LEU A 26 14.84 -11.58 5.66
C LEU A 26 15.05 -12.84 6.52
N LYS A 27 14.72 -14.01 5.99
CA LYS A 27 14.92 -15.32 6.66
C LYS A 27 16.40 -15.60 6.99
N THR A 28 17.32 -14.99 6.26
CA THR A 28 18.76 -15.16 6.52
C THR A 28 19.21 -14.43 7.79
N TYR A 29 18.55 -13.33 8.14
CA TYR A 29 18.98 -12.44 9.24
C TYR A 29 18.02 -12.42 10.43
N PHE A 30 16.75 -12.83 10.24
CA PHE A 30 15.71 -12.74 11.25
C PHE A 30 14.93 -14.05 11.38
N GLU A 31 14.53 -14.36 12.60
CA GLU A 31 13.50 -15.37 12.84
C GLU A 31 12.15 -14.76 12.47
N LEU A 32 11.46 -15.33 11.49
CA LEU A 32 10.17 -14.88 11.01
C LEU A 32 9.07 -15.85 11.44
N ASP A 33 7.89 -15.29 11.70
CA ASP A 33 6.65 -16.07 11.75
C ASP A 33 6.25 -16.42 10.31
N GLU A 34 6.70 -17.61 9.85
CA GLU A 34 6.50 -18.07 8.48
C GLU A 34 5.02 -18.28 8.14
N GLU A 35 4.17 -18.57 9.13
CA GLU A 35 2.74 -18.75 8.93
C GLU A 35 2.06 -17.40 8.61
N SER A 36 2.65 -16.29 9.04
CA SER A 36 2.17 -14.93 8.73
C SER A 36 2.52 -14.48 7.31
N ILE A 37 3.40 -15.18 6.58
CA ILE A 37 3.85 -14.76 5.26
C ILE A 37 2.78 -15.07 4.22
N VAL A 38 2.24 -14.03 3.58
CA VAL A 38 1.23 -14.15 2.53
C VAL A 38 1.72 -13.49 1.26
N ILE A 39 1.93 -14.29 0.20
CA ILE A 39 2.32 -13.79 -1.12
C ILE A 39 1.11 -13.83 -2.05
N LYS A 40 0.83 -12.72 -2.75
CA LYS A 40 -0.30 -12.57 -3.68
C LYS A 40 0.12 -11.77 -4.90
N SER A 41 -0.60 -11.98 -6.02
CA SER A 41 -0.46 -11.19 -7.24
C SER A 41 -1.80 -10.57 -7.65
N THR A 42 -1.78 -9.27 -7.94
CA THR A 42 -2.98 -8.59 -8.47
C THR A 42 -3.27 -8.99 -9.91
N LYS A 43 -2.28 -9.48 -10.66
CA LYS A 43 -2.47 -10.00 -12.01
C LYS A 43 -3.36 -11.25 -12.01
N GLU A 44 -3.14 -12.15 -11.05
CA GLU A 44 -3.97 -13.35 -10.89
C GLU A 44 -5.41 -12.98 -10.51
N LYS A 45 -5.59 -12.00 -9.62
CA LYS A 45 -6.93 -11.48 -9.28
C LYS A 45 -7.63 -10.83 -10.47
N ALA A 46 -6.90 -10.06 -11.29
CA ALA A 46 -7.44 -9.44 -12.49
C ALA A 46 -7.90 -10.50 -13.51
N GLN A 47 -7.15 -11.58 -13.67
CA GLN A 47 -7.56 -12.71 -14.52
C GLN A 47 -8.83 -13.41 -14.02
N GLN A 48 -9.11 -13.31 -12.73
CA GLN A 48 -10.35 -13.79 -12.12
C GLN A 48 -11.48 -12.74 -12.13
N GLY A 49 -11.25 -11.57 -12.76
CA GLY A 49 -12.23 -10.48 -12.84
C GLY A 49 -12.45 -9.72 -11.53
N ILE A 50 -11.52 -9.81 -10.57
CA ILE A 50 -11.68 -9.24 -9.23
C ILE A 50 -11.17 -7.80 -9.15
N VAL A 51 -10.09 -7.44 -9.86
CA VAL A 51 -9.58 -6.05 -9.91
C VAL A 51 -10.43 -5.24 -10.88
N THR A 52 -10.95 -4.12 -10.43
CA THR A 52 -11.96 -3.37 -11.17
C THR A 52 -11.53 -1.99 -11.62
N GLU A 53 -10.68 -1.29 -10.85
CA GLU A 53 -10.28 0.08 -11.16
C GLU A 53 -8.96 0.43 -10.50
N ASN A 54 -8.03 1.03 -11.27
CA ASN A 54 -6.81 1.63 -10.77
C ASN A 54 -6.62 3.03 -11.35
N LYS A 55 -6.12 3.96 -10.53
CA LYS A 55 -5.70 5.31 -10.95
C LYS A 55 -4.35 5.67 -10.31
N TYR A 56 -3.57 6.42 -11.05
CA TYR A 56 -2.33 7.03 -10.60
C TYR A 56 -2.42 8.55 -10.80
N ASN A 57 -2.35 9.31 -9.71
CA ASN A 57 -2.57 10.76 -9.70
C ASN A 57 -3.89 11.17 -10.39
N GLY A 58 -4.95 10.41 -10.15
CA GLY A 58 -6.28 10.63 -10.72
C GLY A 58 -6.47 10.13 -12.17
N VAL A 59 -5.42 9.69 -12.86
CA VAL A 59 -5.48 9.17 -14.23
C VAL A 59 -5.65 7.64 -14.20
N PRO A 60 -6.63 7.08 -14.94
CA PRO A 60 -6.75 5.63 -15.07
C PRO A 60 -5.47 5.01 -15.60
N VAL A 61 -5.02 3.93 -14.96
CA VAL A 61 -3.81 3.20 -15.34
C VAL A 61 -3.99 1.71 -15.08
N GLU A 62 -3.45 0.88 -15.95
CA GLU A 62 -3.37 -0.54 -15.73
C GLU A 62 -1.99 -0.88 -15.15
N PHE A 63 -1.97 -1.49 -13.97
CA PHE A 63 -0.75 -2.02 -13.38
C PHE A 63 -1.03 -3.25 -12.54
N TYR A 64 -0.02 -4.06 -12.39
CA TYR A 64 -0.05 -5.26 -11.59
C TYR A 64 1.15 -5.31 -10.67
N ILE A 65 0.91 -5.78 -9.45
CA ILE A 65 1.93 -5.94 -8.42
C ILE A 65 1.88 -7.36 -7.86
N LYS A 66 3.02 -7.80 -7.37
CA LYS A 66 3.16 -8.93 -6.48
C LYS A 66 3.48 -8.41 -5.10
N THR A 67 2.83 -8.93 -4.09
CA THR A 67 3.06 -8.49 -2.71
C THR A 67 3.42 -9.67 -1.84
N ALA A 68 4.31 -9.45 -0.87
CA ALA A 68 4.46 -10.29 0.29
C ALA A 68 4.15 -9.49 1.54
N ARG A 69 3.30 -10.05 2.40
CA ARG A 69 2.95 -9.45 3.69
C ARG A 69 3.34 -10.40 4.80
N LEU A 70 3.84 -9.84 5.90
CA LEU A 70 4.21 -10.60 7.08
C LEU A 70 4.14 -9.72 8.32
N ASN A 71 3.93 -10.35 9.48
CA ASN A 71 4.09 -9.70 10.76
C ASN A 71 5.60 -9.60 11.10
N PHE A 72 6.11 -8.38 11.23
CA PHE A 72 7.48 -8.11 11.60
C PHE A 72 7.52 -7.24 12.85
N GLY A 73 7.73 -7.90 14.00
CA GLY A 73 7.79 -7.20 15.29
C GLY A 73 6.48 -6.52 15.71
N GLY A 74 5.33 -7.07 15.31
CA GLY A 74 4.00 -6.50 15.62
C GLY A 74 3.50 -5.48 14.62
N ILE A 75 4.24 -5.22 13.54
CA ILE A 75 3.83 -4.35 12.44
C ILE A 75 3.66 -5.20 11.19
N ASP A 76 2.63 -4.91 10.40
CA ASP A 76 2.46 -5.53 9.08
C ASP A 76 3.45 -4.90 8.08
N PHE A 77 4.39 -5.68 7.59
CA PHE A 77 5.28 -5.27 6.51
C PHE A 77 4.72 -5.78 5.19
N GLU A 78 4.52 -4.86 4.24
CA GLU A 78 4.11 -5.17 2.88
C GLU A 78 5.25 -4.86 1.90
N TYR A 79 5.81 -5.89 1.28
CA TYR A 79 6.75 -5.74 0.18
C TYR A 79 6.00 -5.79 -1.14
N ILE A 80 6.26 -4.82 -2.01
CA ILE A 80 5.55 -4.61 -3.27
C ILE A 80 6.55 -4.69 -4.42
N GLU A 81 6.35 -5.65 -5.29
CA GLU A 81 7.09 -5.79 -6.53
C GLU A 81 6.20 -5.34 -7.70
N PRO A 82 6.53 -4.25 -8.43
CA PRO A 82 5.85 -3.92 -9.67
C PRO A 82 6.15 -4.98 -10.73
N LEU A 83 5.11 -5.53 -11.39
CA LEU A 83 5.27 -6.54 -12.43
C LEU A 83 5.61 -5.93 -13.79
N CYS A 84 5.38 -4.64 -14.00
CA CYS A 84 5.96 -3.82 -15.06
C CYS A 84 7.15 -3.05 -14.49
N LYS A 85 8.28 -3.07 -15.16
CA LYS A 85 9.49 -2.36 -14.71
C LYS A 85 9.79 -1.10 -15.56
N GLU A 86 8.98 -0.85 -16.58
CA GLU A 86 9.23 0.21 -17.58
C GLU A 86 8.79 1.60 -17.09
N GLY A 87 8.03 1.67 -16.00
CA GLY A 87 7.45 2.91 -15.49
C GLY A 87 6.01 3.11 -15.96
N GLY A 88 5.43 4.26 -15.55
CA GLY A 88 4.06 4.63 -15.87
C GLY A 88 3.02 4.16 -14.86
N ASP A 89 3.46 3.55 -13.76
CA ASP A 89 2.64 3.21 -12.61
C ASP A 89 3.34 3.63 -11.30
N PRO A 90 2.61 3.75 -10.19
CA PRO A 90 3.15 4.35 -8.97
C PRO A 90 4.35 3.59 -8.40
N TYR A 91 4.38 2.27 -8.54
CA TYR A 91 5.39 1.43 -7.90
C TYR A 91 6.62 1.24 -8.80
N SER A 92 6.42 1.11 -10.12
CA SER A 92 7.54 1.07 -11.06
C SER A 92 8.24 2.42 -11.17
N ASP A 93 7.49 3.54 -11.18
CA ASP A 93 8.06 4.88 -11.13
C ASP A 93 8.86 5.10 -9.84
N TRP A 94 8.31 4.66 -8.70
CA TRP A 94 9.04 4.72 -7.42
C TRP A 94 10.36 3.96 -7.49
N LEU A 95 10.30 2.70 -7.93
CA LEU A 95 11.49 1.84 -8.02
C LEU A 95 12.57 2.42 -8.93
N ASN A 96 12.16 2.99 -10.07
CA ASN A 96 13.07 3.58 -11.04
C ASN A 96 13.72 4.88 -10.56
N ILE A 97 13.00 5.68 -9.75
CA ILE A 97 13.47 6.98 -9.27
C ILE A 97 14.24 6.84 -7.94
N HIS A 98 13.74 6.03 -7.02
CA HIS A 98 14.21 5.97 -5.64
C HIS A 98 14.95 4.66 -5.31
N GLY A 99 14.82 3.62 -6.14
CA GLY A 99 15.27 2.28 -5.79
C GLY A 99 14.34 1.60 -4.78
N GLN A 100 14.82 0.53 -4.17
CA GLN A 100 14.08 -0.17 -3.13
C GLN A 100 13.98 0.66 -1.84
N GLY A 101 12.83 0.63 -1.19
CA GLY A 101 12.67 1.36 0.07
C GLY A 101 11.22 1.54 0.51
N ILE A 102 11.06 2.23 1.64
CA ILE A 102 9.74 2.54 2.21
C ILE A 102 9.00 3.48 1.26
N HIS A 103 7.82 3.05 0.80
CA HIS A 103 6.95 3.79 -0.08
C HIS A 103 5.83 4.50 0.70
N HIS A 104 5.12 3.80 1.55
CA HIS A 104 3.98 4.35 2.27
C HIS A 104 3.88 3.81 3.70
N ILE A 105 3.11 4.54 4.49
CA ILE A 105 2.68 4.15 5.83
C ILE A 105 1.16 4.06 5.81
N ASN A 106 0.61 2.93 6.21
CA ASN A 106 -0.83 2.74 6.30
C ASN A 106 -1.32 3.02 7.72
N MET A 107 -2.35 3.84 7.80
CA MET A 107 -2.90 4.29 9.08
C MET A 107 -4.42 4.32 9.07
N LYS A 108 -4.98 4.04 10.25
CA LYS A 108 -6.40 4.24 10.51
C LYS A 108 -6.60 5.62 11.15
N LEU A 109 -7.57 6.35 10.63
CA LEU A 109 -8.00 7.64 11.14
C LEU A 109 -9.36 7.51 11.82
N GLU A 110 -9.59 8.30 12.87
CA GLU A 110 -10.88 8.41 13.56
C GLU A 110 -11.99 8.88 12.60
N ASP A 111 -11.69 9.88 11.77
CA ASP A 111 -12.57 10.36 10.70
C ASP A 111 -11.75 10.66 9.44
N ARG A 112 -11.76 9.73 8.52
CA ARG A 112 -11.08 9.86 7.24
C ARG A 112 -11.66 10.97 6.37
N SER A 113 -12.98 11.24 6.47
CA SER A 113 -13.66 12.21 5.64
C SER A 113 -13.09 13.63 5.75
N VAL A 114 -12.44 13.92 6.87
CA VAL A 114 -11.70 15.18 7.08
C VAL A 114 -10.56 15.34 6.09
N ILE A 115 -9.76 14.30 5.89
CA ILE A 115 -8.65 14.33 4.90
C ILE A 115 -9.19 14.36 3.49
N ASP A 116 -10.19 13.53 3.18
CA ASP A 116 -10.80 13.49 1.84
C ASP A 116 -11.36 14.87 1.46
N SER A 117 -12.02 15.57 2.39
CA SER A 117 -12.54 16.93 2.17
C SER A 117 -11.42 17.94 1.93
N ILE A 118 -10.36 17.91 2.73
CA ILE A 118 -9.20 18.80 2.56
C ILE A 118 -8.53 18.59 1.20
N MET A 119 -8.35 17.34 0.79
CA MET A 119 -7.71 17.01 -0.47
C MET A 119 -8.59 17.41 -1.66
N ALA A 120 -9.91 17.20 -1.56
CA ALA A 120 -10.88 17.65 -2.56
C ALA A 120 -10.90 19.17 -2.71
N GLU A 121 -10.91 19.93 -1.60
CA GLU A 121 -10.85 21.42 -1.63
C GLU A 121 -9.57 21.94 -2.30
N LYS A 122 -8.47 21.20 -2.16
CA LYS A 122 -7.18 21.54 -2.79
C LYS A 122 -7.06 21.04 -4.24
N GLY A 123 -8.02 20.27 -4.74
CA GLY A 123 -7.97 19.65 -6.05
C GLY A 123 -6.86 18.59 -6.18
N ILE A 124 -6.47 17.96 -5.07
CA ILE A 124 -5.41 16.95 -5.04
C ILE A 124 -6.06 15.56 -5.08
N PRO A 125 -5.92 14.81 -6.18
CA PRO A 125 -6.43 13.45 -6.26
C PRO A 125 -5.57 12.50 -5.40
N PRO A 126 -6.09 11.30 -5.06
CA PRO A 126 -5.25 10.23 -4.53
C PRO A 126 -4.05 9.97 -5.44
N HIS A 127 -2.88 9.75 -4.83
CA HIS A 127 -1.66 9.35 -5.53
C HIS A 127 -1.83 7.97 -6.16
N VAL A 128 -2.32 7.01 -5.39
CA VAL A 128 -2.81 5.72 -5.88
C VAL A 128 -4.25 5.55 -5.44
N PHE A 129 -5.08 5.12 -6.35
CA PHE A 129 -6.42 4.63 -6.09
C PHE A 129 -6.56 3.25 -6.68
N SER A 130 -7.03 2.30 -5.89
CA SER A 130 -7.39 0.96 -6.35
C SER A 130 -8.72 0.53 -5.79
N ARG A 131 -9.51 -0.16 -6.59
CA ARG A 131 -10.75 -0.80 -6.16
C ARG A 131 -10.72 -2.28 -6.50
N THR A 132 -11.08 -3.10 -5.52
CA THR A 132 -11.22 -4.55 -5.68
C THR A 132 -12.54 -4.97 -5.06
N GLY A 133 -13.56 -5.18 -5.88
CA GLY A 133 -14.93 -5.34 -5.39
C GLY A 133 -15.40 -4.08 -4.66
N ASP A 134 -15.83 -4.23 -3.41
CA ASP A 134 -16.27 -3.12 -2.55
C ASP A 134 -15.09 -2.46 -1.79
N LEU A 135 -13.92 -3.09 -1.79
CA LEU A 135 -12.75 -2.59 -1.08
C LEU A 135 -12.07 -1.47 -1.88
N LYS A 136 -11.72 -0.42 -1.17
CA LYS A 136 -11.10 0.78 -1.71
C LYS A 136 -9.78 1.06 -1.00
N LEU A 137 -8.72 1.18 -1.77
CA LEU A 137 -7.40 1.60 -1.31
C LEU A 137 -7.09 2.98 -1.89
N GLU A 138 -6.65 3.90 -1.05
CA GLU A 138 -6.20 5.21 -1.48
C GLU A 138 -4.93 5.61 -0.73
N THR A 139 -3.97 6.14 -1.49
CA THR A 139 -2.80 6.78 -0.91
C THR A 139 -2.80 8.25 -1.27
N TYR A 140 -2.28 9.10 -0.38
CA TYR A 140 -2.01 10.51 -0.63
C TYR A 140 -0.52 10.79 -0.48
N ASP A 141 0.06 11.48 -1.45
CA ASP A 141 1.48 11.87 -1.39
C ASP A 141 1.67 13.08 -0.48
N PHE A 142 2.00 12.80 0.76
CA PHE A 142 2.33 13.81 1.76
C PHE A 142 3.83 13.99 1.98
N ARG A 143 4.69 13.48 1.07
CA ARG A 143 6.14 13.61 1.21
C ARG A 143 6.59 15.05 1.35
N TYR A 144 5.94 15.97 0.63
CA TYR A 144 6.24 17.40 0.73
C TYR A 144 5.89 17.99 2.11
N LEU A 145 4.87 17.47 2.79
CA LEU A 145 4.38 18.00 4.07
C LEU A 145 5.04 17.33 5.28
N PHE A 146 5.13 16.00 5.28
CA PHE A 146 5.64 15.22 6.42
C PHE A 146 6.53 14.03 6.05
N GLY A 147 7.01 13.96 4.81
CA GLY A 147 8.08 13.04 4.42
C GLY A 147 7.65 11.62 4.05
N PHE A 148 6.34 11.32 3.97
CA PHE A 148 5.86 10.00 3.59
C PHE A 148 4.58 10.04 2.75
N ILE A 149 4.27 8.95 2.07
CA ILE A 149 2.99 8.69 1.44
C ILE A 149 2.10 8.01 2.49
N ALA A 150 0.89 8.55 2.72
CA ALA A 150 -0.07 7.94 3.61
C ALA A 150 -1.04 7.05 2.83
N GLU A 151 -1.22 5.81 3.25
CA GLU A 151 -2.32 4.97 2.83
C GLU A 151 -3.47 5.12 3.82
N LEU A 152 -4.66 5.39 3.29
CA LEU A 152 -5.89 5.66 4.04
C LEU A 152 -7.05 4.80 3.49
N GLY A 153 -6.76 3.57 3.07
CA GLY A 153 -7.75 2.67 2.49
C GLY A 153 -8.70 2.05 3.52
N ASP A 154 -9.78 1.48 3.02
CA ASP A 154 -10.71 0.68 3.82
C ASP A 154 -10.13 -0.72 4.11
N MET A 155 -9.00 -1.03 3.46
CA MET A 155 -8.35 -2.32 3.58
C MET A 155 -7.35 -2.31 4.74
N VAL A 156 -7.77 -2.80 5.88
CA VAL A 156 -6.84 -3.48 6.79
C VAL A 156 -6.79 -4.94 6.32
N VAL A 157 -5.80 -5.28 5.53
CA VAL A 157 -5.62 -6.64 5.02
C VAL A 157 -4.28 -7.13 5.54
N GLY A 158 -4.28 -8.17 6.33
CA GLY A 158 -3.07 -8.79 6.85
C GLY A 158 -3.31 -9.61 8.09
N PRO A 159 -2.26 -10.21 8.66
CA PRO A 159 -2.37 -11.02 9.88
C PRO A 159 -2.97 -10.26 11.06
N MET A 160 -2.93 -8.93 11.03
CA MET A 160 -3.50 -8.04 12.05
C MET A 160 -4.92 -7.55 11.72
N ALA A 161 -5.48 -7.90 10.54
CA ALA A 161 -6.79 -7.40 10.10
C ALA A 161 -7.91 -7.75 11.09
N GLU A 162 -7.88 -8.96 11.61
CA GLU A 162 -8.88 -9.44 12.56
C GLU A 162 -8.85 -8.71 13.91
N THR A 163 -7.69 -8.20 14.30
CA THR A 163 -7.51 -7.50 15.58
C THR A 163 -7.92 -6.03 15.55
N TYR A 164 -8.09 -5.43 14.38
CA TYR A 164 -8.39 -3.99 14.25
C TYR A 164 -9.84 -3.69 13.85
N TYR A 165 -10.63 -4.70 13.50
CA TYR A 165 -12.03 -4.56 13.09
C TYR A 165 -13.03 -5.19 14.08
N GLU A 166 -12.55 -5.80 15.19
CA GLU A 166 -13.37 -6.11 16.34
C GLU A 166 -13.48 -4.90 17.27
#